data_368cd4bc6e20dd21916cbde88d390853
#
_entry.id   368cd4bc6e20dd21916cbde88d390853
#
_cell.length_a   1.000
_cell.length_b   1.000
_cell.length_c   1.000
_cell.angle_alpha   90.00
_cell.angle_beta   90.00
_cell.angle_gamma   90.00
#
_symmetry.space_group_name_H-M   'P 1'
#
loop_
_entity.id
_entity.type
_entity.pdbx_description
1 polymer ?
#
loop_
_entity_poly.entity_id
_entity_poly.type
_entity_poly.pdbx_seq_one_letter_code
_entity_poly.pdbx_strand_id
1 'polypeptide(L)'
;VQKLPVIFVLENNQYAYSTPTASQFAVDPVERAATYGFPGESVDGNDPEAMFEATRQARERALAGEGPTLLEAVTMRMHGHAAHDDMKYVPKEQVEEWRAKDPIARQAPRLEAIGVDVQAVRDEDKATIEAAVEQALKSPMPDPDSATERLFAEEPALLEDGLAPWSGFKS
;
A
#
# COMPACT_ATOMS: atom_id res chain seq x y z
N VAL A 1 -22.29 -7.92 -4.78
CA VAL A 1 -23.65 -7.62 -5.22
C VAL A 1 -23.68 -6.44 -6.18
N GLN A 2 -23.08 -5.31 -5.80
CA GLN A 2 -23.13 -4.05 -6.56
C GLN A 2 -22.14 -3.97 -7.72
N LYS A 3 -21.19 -4.90 -7.82
CA LYS A 3 -20.14 -4.93 -8.84
C LYS A 3 -19.41 -3.60 -9.01
N LEU A 4 -19.07 -2.98 -7.88
CA LEU A 4 -18.35 -1.70 -7.87
C LEU A 4 -16.98 -1.83 -8.56
N PRO A 5 -16.52 -0.79 -9.27
CA PRO A 5 -15.21 -0.78 -9.95
C PRO A 5 -14.09 -0.51 -8.94
N VAL A 6 -13.81 -1.47 -8.08
CA VAL A 6 -12.82 -1.34 -6.99
C VAL A 6 -11.74 -2.41 -7.15
N ILE A 7 -10.50 -2.00 -6.93
CA ILE A 7 -9.35 -2.91 -6.80
C ILE A 7 -8.92 -2.86 -5.34
N PHE A 8 -8.98 -3.99 -4.65
CA PHE A 8 -8.42 -4.15 -3.32
C PHE A 8 -6.98 -4.63 -3.45
N VAL A 9 -6.05 -3.93 -2.85
CA VAL A 9 -4.65 -4.36 -2.77
C VAL A 9 -4.36 -4.74 -1.34
N LEU A 10 -3.99 -6.01 -1.14
CA LEU A 10 -3.50 -6.54 0.13
C LEU A 10 -1.98 -6.65 0.05
N GLU A 11 -1.26 -5.76 0.70
CA GLU A 11 0.18 -5.85 0.86
C GLU A 11 0.50 -6.88 1.95
N ASN A 12 0.76 -8.12 1.52
CA ASN A 12 1.14 -9.20 2.42
C ASN A 12 2.66 -9.18 2.65
N ASN A 13 3.09 -8.43 3.65
CA ASN A 13 4.50 -8.26 4.01
C ASN A 13 5.04 -9.36 4.93
N GLN A 14 4.35 -10.49 5.07
CA GLN A 14 4.67 -11.71 5.82
C GLN A 14 4.60 -11.58 7.34
N TYR A 15 4.45 -10.40 7.93
CA TYR A 15 4.46 -10.24 9.38
C TYR A 15 3.44 -9.20 9.88
N ALA A 16 2.72 -9.55 10.93
CA ALA A 16 2.04 -8.60 11.80
C ALA A 16 2.90 -8.40 13.06
N TYR A 17 3.65 -7.32 13.12
CA TYR A 17 4.72 -7.09 14.09
C TYR A 17 5.71 -8.29 14.08
N SER A 18 5.71 -9.14 15.13
CA SER A 18 6.57 -10.31 15.26
C SER A 18 5.89 -11.64 14.86
N THR A 19 4.59 -11.61 14.53
CA THR A 19 3.84 -12.83 14.21
C THR A 19 3.82 -13.06 12.70
N PRO A 20 4.40 -14.18 12.21
CA PRO A 20 4.40 -14.47 10.78
C PRO A 20 2.99 -14.78 10.27
N THR A 21 2.72 -14.43 9.02
CA THR A 21 1.42 -14.65 8.34
C THR A 21 0.99 -16.11 8.42
N ALA A 22 1.90 -17.05 8.24
CA ALA A 22 1.64 -18.49 8.33
C ALA A 22 1.10 -18.97 9.70
N SER A 23 1.33 -18.18 10.76
CA SER A 23 0.79 -18.46 12.10
C SER A 23 -0.56 -17.78 12.37
N GLN A 24 -1.04 -16.93 11.45
CA GLN A 24 -2.25 -16.14 11.61
C GLN A 24 -3.41 -16.65 10.76
N PHE A 25 -3.10 -17.24 9.61
CA PHE A 25 -4.09 -17.65 8.63
C PHE A 25 -3.96 -19.14 8.34
N ALA A 26 -5.10 -19.83 8.33
CA ALA A 26 -5.18 -21.25 7.95
C ALA A 26 -5.20 -21.44 6.42
N VAL A 27 -5.51 -20.39 5.68
CA VAL A 27 -5.53 -20.34 4.20
C VAL A 27 -4.92 -19.01 3.75
N ASP A 28 -4.48 -18.94 2.52
CA ASP A 28 -3.91 -17.71 1.98
C ASP A 28 -4.94 -16.57 2.01
N PRO A 29 -4.52 -15.35 2.38
CA PRO A 29 -5.42 -14.21 2.48
C PRO A 29 -6.22 -13.90 1.21
N VAL A 30 -5.64 -14.16 0.04
CA VAL A 30 -6.29 -13.98 -1.27
C VAL A 30 -7.57 -14.82 -1.43
N GLU A 31 -7.63 -15.99 -0.81
CA GLU A 31 -8.80 -16.88 -0.91
C GLU A 31 -10.09 -16.26 -0.33
N ARG A 32 -9.97 -15.22 0.49
CA ARG A 32 -11.12 -14.48 1.01
C ARG A 32 -11.96 -13.85 -0.10
N ALA A 33 -11.36 -13.49 -1.23
CA ALA A 33 -12.08 -12.92 -2.36
C ALA A 33 -13.22 -13.83 -2.85
N ALA A 34 -12.97 -15.13 -2.89
CA ALA A 34 -13.96 -16.13 -3.31
C ALA A 34 -15.19 -16.14 -2.39
N THR A 35 -15.02 -15.91 -1.09
CA THR A 35 -16.14 -15.86 -0.14
C THR A 35 -17.04 -14.66 -0.35
N TYR A 36 -16.52 -13.59 -0.93
CA TYR A 36 -17.27 -12.39 -1.32
C TYR A 36 -17.79 -12.43 -2.75
N GLY A 37 -17.45 -13.47 -3.54
CA GLY A 37 -17.95 -13.68 -4.88
C GLY A 37 -17.26 -12.84 -5.96
N PHE A 38 -15.98 -12.48 -5.76
CA PHE A 38 -15.14 -11.83 -6.75
C PHE A 38 -13.75 -12.48 -6.83
N PRO A 39 -12.98 -12.30 -7.92
CA PRO A 39 -11.68 -12.93 -8.06
C PRO A 39 -10.65 -12.34 -7.13
N GLY A 40 -9.74 -13.21 -6.68
CA GLY A 40 -8.49 -12.87 -6.01
C GLY A 40 -7.31 -13.43 -6.80
N GLU A 41 -6.20 -12.69 -6.81
CA GLU A 41 -4.94 -13.08 -7.42
C GLU A 41 -3.78 -12.76 -6.47
N SER A 42 -2.90 -13.75 -6.27
CA SER A 42 -1.65 -13.55 -5.52
C SER A 42 -0.53 -13.26 -6.52
N VAL A 43 0.17 -12.15 -6.31
CA VAL A 43 1.17 -11.60 -7.22
C VAL A 43 2.48 -11.41 -6.47
N ASP A 44 3.62 -11.59 -7.13
CA ASP A 44 4.93 -11.19 -6.60
C ASP A 44 4.94 -9.66 -6.44
N GLY A 45 4.73 -9.18 -5.20
CA GLY A 45 4.72 -7.76 -4.87
C GLY A 45 6.07 -7.06 -5.02
N ASN A 46 7.15 -7.85 -5.19
CA ASN A 46 8.50 -7.35 -5.47
C ASN A 46 8.82 -7.33 -6.98
N ASP A 47 7.85 -7.62 -7.85
CA ASP A 47 7.99 -7.45 -9.29
C ASP A 47 7.05 -6.33 -9.79
N PRO A 48 7.57 -5.11 -10.08
CA PRO A 48 6.76 -4.00 -10.54
C PRO A 48 6.00 -4.28 -11.84
N GLU A 49 6.56 -5.08 -12.76
CA GLU A 49 5.92 -5.41 -14.03
C GLU A 49 4.76 -6.38 -13.82
N ALA A 50 4.93 -7.38 -12.93
CA ALA A 50 3.85 -8.30 -12.56
C ALA A 50 2.70 -7.55 -11.87
N MET A 51 3.02 -6.64 -10.94
CA MET A 51 2.03 -5.80 -10.26
C MET A 51 1.30 -4.86 -11.23
N PHE A 52 2.02 -4.28 -12.20
CA PHE A 52 1.42 -3.46 -13.25
C PHE A 52 0.41 -4.26 -14.08
N GLU A 53 0.81 -5.45 -14.54
CA GLU A 53 -0.04 -6.28 -15.40
C GLU A 53 -1.29 -6.78 -14.65
N ALA A 54 -1.15 -7.27 -13.42
CA ALA A 54 -2.27 -7.68 -12.60
C ALA A 54 -3.24 -6.52 -12.32
N THR A 55 -2.70 -5.33 -12.04
CA THR A 55 -3.53 -4.13 -11.83
C THR A 55 -4.23 -3.70 -13.11
N ARG A 56 -3.57 -3.79 -14.28
CA ARG A 56 -4.17 -3.50 -15.58
C ARG A 56 -5.37 -4.41 -15.85
N GLN A 57 -5.22 -5.71 -15.63
CA GLN A 57 -6.30 -6.70 -15.80
C GLN A 57 -7.45 -6.45 -14.83
N ALA A 58 -7.15 -6.20 -13.57
CA ALA A 58 -8.16 -5.86 -12.56
C ALA A 58 -8.94 -4.57 -12.94
N ARG A 59 -8.24 -3.57 -13.48
CA ARG A 59 -8.86 -2.34 -13.99
C ARG A 59 -9.77 -2.59 -15.19
N GLU A 60 -9.35 -3.41 -16.14
CA GLU A 60 -10.16 -3.77 -17.29
C GLU A 60 -11.46 -4.46 -16.88
N ARG A 61 -11.39 -5.41 -15.94
CA ARG A 61 -12.56 -6.06 -15.35
C ARG A 61 -13.50 -5.05 -14.69
N ALA A 62 -12.95 -4.14 -13.90
CA ALA A 62 -13.72 -3.10 -13.22
C ALA A 62 -14.46 -2.20 -14.23
N LEU A 63 -13.80 -1.77 -15.30
CA LEU A 63 -14.39 -0.96 -16.37
C LEU A 63 -15.43 -1.73 -17.20
N ALA A 64 -15.28 -3.04 -17.34
CA ALA A 64 -16.28 -3.91 -17.99
C ALA A 64 -17.52 -4.17 -17.13
N GLY A 65 -17.58 -3.63 -15.89
CA GLY A 65 -18.70 -3.86 -14.97
C GLY A 65 -18.72 -5.26 -14.36
N GLU A 66 -17.60 -5.98 -14.39
CA GLU A 66 -17.49 -7.33 -13.84
C GLU A 66 -17.30 -7.34 -12.31
N GLY A 67 -17.04 -6.18 -11.72
CA GLY A 67 -16.93 -5.98 -10.28
C GLY A 67 -15.50 -5.89 -9.77
N PRO A 68 -15.31 -6.00 -8.45
CA PRO A 68 -14.00 -5.81 -7.82
C PRO A 68 -13.05 -6.98 -8.06
N THR A 69 -11.77 -6.74 -7.78
CA THR A 69 -10.70 -7.74 -7.74
C THR A 69 -9.87 -7.53 -6.48
N LEU A 70 -9.43 -8.60 -5.81
CA LEU A 70 -8.43 -8.58 -4.75
C LEU A 70 -7.07 -8.98 -5.34
N LEU A 71 -6.08 -8.11 -5.21
CA LEU A 71 -4.68 -8.41 -5.50
C LEU A 71 -3.93 -8.56 -4.18
N GLU A 72 -3.41 -9.74 -3.91
CA GLU A 72 -2.48 -9.98 -2.81
C GLU A 72 -1.06 -9.78 -3.32
N ALA A 73 -0.46 -8.64 -3.00
CA ALA A 73 0.94 -8.35 -3.29
C ALA A 73 1.83 -9.03 -2.22
N VAL A 74 2.40 -10.16 -2.58
CA VAL A 74 3.30 -10.92 -1.68
C VAL A 74 4.66 -10.24 -1.67
N THR A 75 5.04 -9.71 -0.53
CA THR A 75 6.29 -8.99 -0.31
C THR A 75 6.88 -9.34 1.05
N MET A 76 7.90 -8.62 1.48
CA MET A 76 8.50 -8.79 2.81
C MET A 76 8.84 -7.44 3.43
N ARG A 77 8.45 -7.25 4.67
CA ARG A 77 8.92 -6.13 5.47
C ARG A 77 10.38 -6.34 5.85
N MET A 78 11.30 -5.62 5.21
CA MET A 78 12.75 -5.77 5.35
C MET A 78 13.34 -5.05 6.56
N HIS A 79 12.55 -4.23 7.24
CA HIS A 79 12.96 -3.48 8.42
C HIS A 79 12.04 -3.75 9.60
N GLY A 80 12.49 -3.40 10.80
CA GLY A 80 11.67 -3.51 12.00
C GLY A 80 10.35 -2.78 11.88
N HIS A 81 9.36 -3.22 12.65
CA HIS A 81 8.03 -2.60 12.67
C HIS A 81 8.07 -1.17 13.22
N ALA A 82 9.00 -0.91 14.12
CA ALA A 82 9.27 0.41 14.70
C ALA A 82 10.79 0.63 14.81
N ALA A 83 11.19 1.88 15.07
CA ALA A 83 12.60 2.26 15.12
C ALA A 83 13.45 1.47 16.13
N HIS A 84 12.83 0.94 17.17
CA HIS A 84 13.50 0.13 18.22
C HIS A 84 13.41 -1.38 17.97
N ASP A 85 12.76 -1.82 16.89
CA ASP A 85 12.56 -3.24 16.57
C ASP A 85 13.78 -3.77 15.80
N ASP A 86 14.53 -4.68 16.41
CA ASP A 86 15.74 -5.27 15.86
C ASP A 86 15.52 -6.51 14.99
N MET A 87 14.26 -6.88 14.74
CA MET A 87 13.84 -8.01 13.91
C MET A 87 14.42 -9.39 14.30
N LYS A 88 14.85 -9.60 15.54
CA LYS A 88 15.43 -10.88 15.96
C LYS A 88 14.48 -12.08 15.78
N TYR A 89 13.19 -11.82 15.67
CA TYR A 89 12.18 -12.85 15.44
C TYR A 89 12.11 -13.33 13.98
N VAL A 90 12.75 -12.63 13.04
CA VAL A 90 12.81 -13.03 11.63
C VAL A 90 14.08 -13.87 11.39
N PRO A 91 13.97 -15.08 10.83
CA PRO A 91 15.14 -15.87 10.45
C PRO A 91 16.04 -15.11 9.46
N LYS A 92 17.35 -15.14 9.69
CA LYS A 92 18.32 -14.43 8.84
C LYS A 92 18.29 -14.91 7.40
N GLU A 93 18.12 -16.20 7.22
CA GLU A 93 18.02 -16.85 5.92
C GLU A 93 16.83 -16.31 5.11
N GLN A 94 15.70 -16.07 5.79
CA GLN A 94 14.53 -15.45 5.18
C GLN A 94 14.81 -14.02 4.74
N VAL A 95 15.47 -13.23 5.58
CA VAL A 95 15.86 -11.86 5.23
C VAL A 95 16.78 -11.83 4.01
N GLU A 96 17.76 -12.75 3.94
CA GLU A 96 18.69 -12.86 2.81
C GLU A 96 17.97 -13.28 1.53
N GLU A 97 17.08 -14.25 1.61
CA GLU A 97 16.24 -14.68 0.48
C GLU A 97 15.44 -13.50 -0.11
N TRP A 98 14.77 -12.74 0.75
CA TRP A 98 13.97 -11.61 0.31
C TRP A 98 14.80 -10.42 -0.16
N ARG A 99 16.00 -10.23 0.38
CA ARG A 99 16.95 -9.22 -0.12
C ARG A 99 17.35 -9.50 -1.56
N ALA A 100 17.50 -10.75 -1.95
CA ALA A 100 17.77 -11.13 -3.33
C ALA A 100 16.59 -10.82 -4.28
N LYS A 101 15.40 -10.60 -3.72
CA LYS A 101 14.18 -10.23 -4.46
C LYS A 101 13.84 -8.73 -4.33
N ASP A 102 14.80 -7.89 -3.93
CA ASP A 102 14.57 -6.44 -3.80
C ASP A 102 14.05 -5.86 -5.12
N PRO A 103 12.89 -5.16 -5.11
CA PRO A 103 12.25 -4.69 -6.33
C PRO A 103 13.08 -3.65 -7.08
N ILE A 104 13.83 -2.80 -6.38
CA ILE A 104 14.70 -1.79 -6.99
C ILE A 104 15.89 -2.46 -7.67
N ALA A 105 16.52 -3.42 -6.97
CA ALA A 105 17.65 -4.16 -7.52
C ALA A 105 17.26 -5.03 -8.74
N ARG A 106 16.02 -5.55 -8.74
CA ARG A 106 15.48 -6.33 -9.88
C ARG A 106 15.12 -5.45 -11.07
N GLN A 107 14.56 -4.27 -10.83
CA GLN A 107 14.10 -3.39 -11.90
C GLN A 107 15.22 -2.60 -12.56
N ALA A 108 16.26 -2.21 -11.83
CA ALA A 108 17.35 -1.41 -12.35
C ALA A 108 17.97 -1.99 -13.65
N PRO A 109 18.39 -3.27 -13.71
CA PRO A 109 18.97 -3.82 -14.94
C PRO A 109 17.97 -3.93 -16.10
N ARG A 110 16.67 -4.08 -15.83
CA ARG A 110 15.64 -4.05 -16.88
C ARG A 110 15.52 -2.67 -17.53
N LEU A 111 15.56 -1.63 -16.70
CA LEU A 111 15.54 -0.24 -17.18
C LEU A 111 16.81 0.13 -17.95
N GLU A 112 17.97 -0.27 -17.47
CA GLU A 112 19.24 -0.08 -18.16
C GLU A 112 19.25 -0.77 -19.53
N ALA A 113 18.66 -1.97 -19.65
CA ALA A 113 18.56 -2.70 -20.91
C ALA A 113 17.74 -1.96 -21.98
N ILE A 114 16.83 -1.08 -21.59
CA ILE A 114 16.04 -0.23 -22.50
C ILE A 114 16.58 1.21 -22.61
N GLY A 115 17.80 1.46 -22.08
CA GLY A 115 18.50 2.72 -22.24
C GLY A 115 18.18 3.80 -21.20
N VAL A 116 17.55 3.43 -20.07
CA VAL A 116 17.32 4.37 -18.96
C VAL A 116 18.60 4.51 -18.14
N ASP A 117 19.02 5.74 -17.89
CA ASP A 117 20.10 6.05 -16.94
C ASP A 117 19.57 5.97 -15.50
N VAL A 118 19.69 4.79 -14.90
CA VAL A 118 19.21 4.52 -13.54
C VAL A 118 19.95 5.36 -12.49
N GLN A 119 21.22 5.69 -12.74
CA GLN A 119 21.98 6.53 -11.81
C GLN A 119 21.45 7.97 -11.82
N ALA A 120 21.16 8.52 -13.00
CA ALA A 120 20.55 9.85 -13.10
C ALA A 120 19.19 9.93 -12.38
N VAL A 121 18.34 8.88 -12.50
CA VAL A 121 17.07 8.80 -11.75
C VAL A 121 17.30 8.83 -10.24
N ARG A 122 18.26 8.05 -9.74
CA ARG A 122 18.58 8.02 -8.30
C ARG A 122 19.10 9.37 -7.78
N ASP A 123 19.91 10.06 -8.58
CA ASP A 123 20.46 11.36 -8.20
C ASP A 123 19.36 12.44 -8.18
N GLU A 124 18.42 12.40 -9.12
CA GLU A 124 17.24 13.28 -9.14
C GLU A 124 16.31 13.01 -7.95
N ASP A 125 16.00 11.75 -7.68
CA ASP A 125 15.18 11.36 -6.53
C ASP A 125 15.80 11.83 -5.21
N LYS A 126 17.11 11.62 -5.04
CA LYS A 126 17.83 12.07 -3.86
C LYS A 126 17.75 13.59 -3.69
N ALA A 127 18.00 14.35 -4.74
CA ALA A 127 17.93 15.80 -4.71
C ALA A 127 16.51 16.30 -4.39
N THR A 128 15.50 15.62 -4.94
CA THR A 128 14.08 15.93 -4.67
C THR A 128 13.72 15.72 -3.19
N ILE A 129 14.16 14.58 -2.62
CA ILE A 129 13.91 14.27 -1.21
C ILE A 129 14.65 15.25 -0.29
N GLU A 130 15.91 15.56 -0.57
CA GLU A 130 16.70 16.52 0.22
C GLU A 130 16.04 17.91 0.22
N ALA A 131 15.58 18.39 -0.95
CA ALA A 131 14.86 19.65 -1.06
C ALA A 131 13.52 19.64 -0.30
N ALA A 132 12.77 18.54 -0.37
CA ALA A 132 11.51 18.39 0.35
C ALA A 132 11.70 18.38 1.87
N VAL A 133 12.73 17.71 2.36
CA VAL A 133 13.12 17.73 3.79
C VAL A 133 13.50 19.14 4.24
N GLU A 134 14.31 19.84 3.46
CA GLU A 134 14.69 21.22 3.78
C GLU A 134 13.46 22.14 3.85
N GLN A 135 12.53 22.00 2.91
CA GLN A 135 11.28 22.75 2.91
C GLN A 135 10.40 22.40 4.13
N ALA A 136 10.28 21.11 4.46
CA ALA A 136 9.49 20.67 5.61
C ALA A 136 10.03 21.23 6.93
N LEU A 137 11.35 21.23 7.10
CA LEU A 137 12.01 21.78 8.29
C LEU A 137 11.83 23.31 8.44
N LYS A 138 11.63 24.03 7.34
CA LYS A 138 11.37 25.47 7.33
C LYS A 138 9.88 25.81 7.48
N SER A 139 8.99 24.84 7.30
CA SER A 139 7.55 25.06 7.39
C SER A 139 7.14 25.36 8.83
N PRO A 140 6.27 26.35 9.05
CA PRO A 140 5.74 26.62 10.37
C PRO A 140 4.89 25.45 10.86
N MET A 141 4.74 25.30 12.17
CA MET A 141 3.77 24.38 12.74
C MET A 141 2.36 24.80 12.32
N PRO A 142 1.47 23.81 12.04
CA PRO A 142 0.07 24.12 11.71
C PRO A 142 -0.59 24.94 12.81
N ASP A 143 -1.50 25.83 12.42
CA ASP A 143 -2.37 26.49 13.39
C ASP A 143 -3.27 25.44 14.07
N PRO A 144 -3.32 25.37 15.41
CA PRO A 144 -4.20 24.44 16.12
C PRO A 144 -5.66 24.50 15.68
N ASP A 145 -6.16 25.67 15.30
CA ASP A 145 -7.53 25.85 14.85
C ASP A 145 -7.81 25.16 13.50
N SER A 146 -6.76 24.91 12.71
CA SER A 146 -6.89 24.17 11.45
C SER A 146 -7.19 22.68 11.61
N ALA A 147 -7.14 22.14 12.84
CA ALA A 147 -7.38 20.71 13.09
C ALA A 147 -8.80 20.25 12.70
N THR A 148 -9.74 21.16 12.62
CA THR A 148 -11.12 20.90 12.21
C THR A 148 -11.40 21.19 10.73
N GLU A 149 -10.43 21.77 10.03
CA GLU A 149 -10.56 22.10 8.62
C GLU A 149 -10.32 20.88 7.73
N ARG A 150 -10.95 20.85 6.58
CA ARG A 150 -10.71 19.84 5.51
C ARG A 150 -10.90 18.40 5.93
N LEU A 151 -11.71 18.14 6.95
CA LEU A 151 -12.08 16.78 7.36
C LEU A 151 -12.98 16.09 6.35
N PHE A 152 -13.72 16.86 5.56
CA PHE A 152 -14.65 16.41 4.52
C PHE A 152 -14.37 17.16 3.23
N ALA A 153 -14.81 16.61 2.10
CA ALA A 153 -14.67 17.24 0.78
C ALA A 153 -15.49 18.53 0.63
N GLU A 154 -16.60 18.64 1.37
CA GLU A 154 -17.44 19.81 1.49
C GLU A 154 -17.22 20.45 2.85
N GLU A 155 -17.61 21.72 3.01
CA GLU A 155 -17.62 22.37 4.32
C GLU A 155 -18.31 21.44 5.34
N PRO A 156 -17.75 21.29 6.55
CA PRO A 156 -18.32 20.37 7.54
C PRO A 156 -19.80 20.72 7.69
N ALA A 157 -20.65 19.74 7.47
CA ALA A 157 -22.05 19.89 7.79
C ALA A 157 -22.10 20.34 9.26
N LEU A 158 -22.46 21.59 9.49
CA LEU A 158 -22.71 22.07 10.84
C LEU A 158 -23.67 21.06 11.48
N LEU A 159 -23.26 20.56 12.64
CA LEU A 159 -24.16 19.73 13.43
C LEU A 159 -25.32 20.63 13.84
N GLU A 160 -26.34 20.71 13.00
CA GLU A 160 -27.58 21.34 13.40
C GLU A 160 -28.12 20.52 14.59
N ASP A 161 -28.36 21.20 15.70
CA ASP A 161 -28.86 20.61 16.97
C ASP A 161 -27.91 19.59 17.64
N GLY A 162 -26.59 19.59 17.32
CA GLY A 162 -25.62 18.71 17.97
C GLY A 162 -25.74 17.23 17.58
N LEU A 163 -26.52 16.89 16.57
CA LEU A 163 -26.68 15.52 16.07
C LEU A 163 -25.86 15.31 14.80
N ALA A 164 -25.09 14.23 14.77
CA ALA A 164 -24.38 13.81 13.57
C ALA A 164 -25.41 13.51 12.44
N PRO A 165 -25.18 14.00 11.20
CA PRO A 165 -26.13 13.80 10.08
C PRO A 165 -26.49 12.35 9.79
N TRP A 166 -25.62 11.42 10.19
CA TRP A 166 -25.78 9.98 10.00
C TRP A 166 -26.32 9.24 11.24
N SER A 167 -26.61 9.93 12.34
CA SER A 167 -26.99 9.27 13.60
C SER A 167 -28.33 8.55 13.53
N GLY A 168 -29.22 8.96 12.62
CA GLY A 168 -30.55 8.34 12.48
C GLY A 168 -31.43 8.39 13.73
N PHE A 169 -30.88 8.84 14.85
CA PHE A 169 -31.54 8.94 16.14
C PHE A 169 -31.99 10.39 16.38
N LYS A 170 -33.30 10.57 16.47
CA LYS A 170 -33.87 11.78 17.07
C LYS A 170 -33.81 11.61 18.57
N SER A 171 -33.25 12.59 19.26
CA SER A 171 -33.32 12.69 20.73
C SER A 171 -34.73 12.70 21.23
#